data_c0f1539c53cf7b882d9ce374952c45a4
#
_entry.id   c0f1539c53cf7b882d9ce374952c45a4
#
_cell.length_a   1.000
_cell.length_b   1.000
_cell.length_c   1.000
_cell.angle_alpha   90.00
_cell.angle_beta   90.00
_cell.angle_gamma   90.00
#
_symmetry.space_group_name_H-M   'P 1'
#
loop_
_entity.id
_entity.type
_entity.pdbx_description
1 polymer ?
#
loop_
_entity_poly.entity_id
_entity_poly.type
_entity_poly.pdbx_seq_one_letter_code
_entity_poly.pdbx_strand_id
1 'polypeptide(L)'
;MNKFFKIITILFSSLFLSFAANSTEVKFGHVGKPGSLFSASVDHFAKLANERLGSKGKVSVFGSSQLGKDKQGMQKLKLGTVNMWLPSSVMASIHDEFGVFDMPFIIKNRSFYF
;
A
#
# COMPACT_ATOMS: atom_id res chain seq x y z
N MET A 1 -18.94 -49.64 16.22
CA MET A 1 -18.15 -48.67 15.43
C MET A 1 -17.46 -47.77 16.41
N ASN A 2 -16.14 -47.94 16.54
CA ASN A 2 -15.35 -47.63 17.69
C ASN A 2 -15.18 -46.12 17.90
N LYS A 3 -15.20 -45.67 19.18
CA LYS A 3 -14.93 -44.27 19.62
C LYS A 3 -13.63 -43.74 18.97
N PHE A 4 -12.67 -44.61 18.70
CA PHE A 4 -11.41 -44.30 17.98
C PHE A 4 -11.64 -43.81 16.54
N PHE A 5 -12.57 -44.37 15.82
CA PHE A 5 -12.87 -43.98 14.44
C PHE A 5 -13.53 -42.61 14.37
N LYS A 6 -14.38 -42.26 15.34
CA LYS A 6 -15.02 -40.95 15.46
C LYS A 6 -13.99 -39.82 15.80
N ILE A 7 -13.01 -40.15 16.64
CA ILE A 7 -11.94 -39.22 17.01
C ILE A 7 -11.02 -38.93 15.82
N ILE A 8 -10.67 -39.93 15.03
CA ILE A 8 -9.85 -39.79 13.80
C ILE A 8 -10.58 -38.94 12.77
N THR A 9 -11.90 -39.14 12.59
CA THR A 9 -12.69 -38.35 11.63
C THR A 9 -12.80 -36.89 12.03
N ILE A 10 -12.91 -36.59 13.33
CA ILE A 10 -12.96 -35.24 13.85
C ILE A 10 -11.59 -34.55 13.72
N LEU A 11 -10.47 -35.25 13.98
CA LEU A 11 -9.11 -34.75 13.77
C LEU A 11 -8.81 -34.44 12.30
N PHE A 12 -9.29 -35.28 11.38
CA PHE A 12 -9.08 -35.10 9.94
C PHE A 12 -9.93 -33.93 9.38
N SER A 13 -11.14 -33.75 9.94
CA SER A 13 -12.00 -32.59 9.56
C SER A 13 -11.43 -31.23 9.98
N SER A 14 -10.70 -31.17 11.09
CA SER A 14 -10.10 -29.90 11.57
C SER A 14 -8.88 -29.46 10.75
N LEU A 15 -8.24 -30.37 10.01
CA LEU A 15 -7.07 -30.06 9.18
C LEU A 15 -7.44 -29.35 7.86
N PHE A 16 -8.70 -29.44 7.42
CA PHE A 16 -9.17 -28.80 6.20
C PHE A 16 -9.63 -27.34 6.38
N LEU A 17 -9.80 -26.86 7.62
CA LEU A 17 -10.23 -25.47 7.88
C LEU A 17 -9.11 -24.44 7.85
N SER A 18 -7.86 -24.83 7.65
CA SER A 18 -6.70 -23.92 7.71
C SER A 18 -6.26 -23.35 6.37
N PHE A 19 -7.03 -23.49 5.29
CA PHE A 19 -6.86 -22.68 4.10
C PHE A 19 -7.51 -21.30 4.32
N ALA A 20 -7.01 -20.56 5.31
CA ALA A 20 -7.23 -19.12 5.34
C ALA A 20 -6.62 -18.56 4.05
N ALA A 21 -7.47 -18.07 3.15
CA ALA A 21 -7.05 -17.35 1.97
C ALA A 21 -6.14 -16.21 2.45
N ASN A 22 -4.82 -16.36 2.29
CA ASN A 22 -3.87 -15.28 2.51
C ASN A 22 -4.13 -14.23 1.44
N SER A 23 -5.08 -13.33 1.69
CA SER A 23 -5.23 -12.16 0.86
C SER A 23 -3.99 -11.30 1.07
N THR A 24 -3.28 -11.01 0.01
CA THR A 24 -2.08 -10.17 0.06
C THR A 24 -2.48 -8.75 0.48
N GLU A 25 -1.98 -8.28 1.63
CA GLU A 25 -2.17 -6.90 2.05
C GLU A 25 -1.07 -6.03 1.42
N VAL A 26 -1.48 -5.01 0.67
CA VAL A 26 -0.61 -3.98 0.09
C VAL A 26 -0.72 -2.72 0.94
N LYS A 27 0.35 -2.35 1.64
CA LYS A 27 0.41 -1.14 2.46
C LYS A 27 0.83 0.05 1.61
N PHE A 28 -0.04 1.05 1.50
CA PHE A 28 0.22 2.28 0.76
C PHE A 28 0.30 3.46 1.72
N GLY A 29 1.49 4.04 1.88
CA GLY A 29 1.76 5.16 2.78
C GLY A 29 1.87 6.50 2.07
N HIS A 30 1.48 7.59 2.77
CA HIS A 30 1.70 8.97 2.35
C HIS A 30 1.68 9.94 3.54
N VAL A 31 2.23 11.14 3.34
CA VAL A 31 2.31 12.17 4.40
C VAL A 31 1.12 13.13 4.41
N GLY A 32 0.28 13.12 3.39
CA GLY A 32 -0.83 14.06 3.23
C GLY A 32 -1.88 13.92 4.33
N LYS A 33 -2.39 15.06 4.80
CA LYS A 33 -3.51 15.12 5.75
C LYS A 33 -4.83 14.75 5.07
N PRO A 34 -5.85 14.32 5.82
CA PRO A 34 -7.20 14.10 5.28
C PRO A 34 -7.68 15.33 4.49
N GLY A 35 -8.29 15.10 3.33
CA GLY A 35 -8.75 16.16 2.42
C GLY A 35 -7.67 16.81 1.55
N SER A 36 -6.40 16.44 1.71
CA SER A 36 -5.33 16.90 0.82
C SER A 36 -5.38 16.15 -0.54
N LEU A 37 -4.72 16.72 -1.55
CA LEU A 37 -4.56 16.08 -2.85
C LEU A 37 -3.91 14.69 -2.73
N PHE A 38 -2.93 14.55 -1.85
CA PHE A 38 -2.27 13.27 -1.55
C PHE A 38 -3.27 12.22 -1.05
N SER A 39 -4.06 12.58 -0.03
CA SER A 39 -5.09 11.68 0.52
C SER A 39 -6.10 11.30 -0.55
N ALA A 40 -6.67 12.29 -1.24
CA ALA A 40 -7.68 12.07 -2.28
C ALA A 40 -7.16 11.13 -3.40
N SER A 41 -5.91 11.32 -3.84
CA SER A 41 -5.30 10.51 -4.89
C SER A 41 -5.09 9.06 -4.45
N VAL A 42 -4.55 8.86 -3.24
CA VAL A 42 -4.28 7.50 -2.71
C VAL A 42 -5.57 6.77 -2.38
N ASP A 43 -6.55 7.45 -1.79
CA ASP A 43 -7.86 6.88 -1.45
C ASP A 43 -8.61 6.45 -2.72
N HIS A 44 -8.57 7.28 -3.77
CA HIS A 44 -9.17 6.94 -5.07
C HIS A 44 -8.48 5.73 -5.71
N PHE A 45 -7.14 5.70 -5.71
CA PHE A 45 -6.37 4.56 -6.19
C PHE A 45 -6.72 3.29 -5.42
N ALA A 46 -6.72 3.35 -4.09
CA ALA A 46 -7.00 2.20 -3.23
C ALA A 46 -8.41 1.65 -3.45
N LYS A 47 -9.40 2.54 -3.63
CA LYS A 47 -10.77 2.16 -3.97
C LYS A 47 -10.81 1.34 -5.27
N LEU A 48 -10.27 1.88 -6.36
CA LEU A 48 -10.26 1.20 -7.67
C LEU A 48 -9.48 -0.10 -7.65
N ALA A 49 -8.34 -0.12 -6.94
CA ALA A 49 -7.51 -1.32 -6.81
C ALA A 49 -8.26 -2.41 -6.02
N ASN A 50 -8.91 -2.07 -4.91
CA ASN A 50 -9.65 -3.01 -4.09
C ASN A 50 -10.87 -3.59 -4.83
N GLU A 51 -11.57 -2.78 -5.62
CA GLU A 51 -12.66 -3.25 -6.48
C GLU A 51 -12.19 -4.31 -7.49
N ARG A 52 -10.98 -4.14 -8.05
CA ARG A 52 -10.40 -5.08 -9.02
C ARG A 52 -9.77 -6.31 -8.38
N LEU A 53 -9.17 -6.17 -7.19
CA LEU A 53 -8.53 -7.26 -6.48
C LEU A 53 -9.54 -8.24 -5.87
N GLY A 54 -10.70 -7.74 -5.42
CA GLY A 54 -11.73 -8.55 -4.79
C GLY A 54 -11.18 -9.31 -3.57
N SER A 55 -11.29 -10.63 -3.58
CA SER A 55 -10.78 -11.50 -2.51
C SER A 55 -9.29 -11.81 -2.60
N LYS A 56 -8.60 -11.43 -3.69
CA LYS A 56 -7.19 -11.77 -3.93
C LYS A 56 -6.22 -10.90 -3.13
N GLY A 57 -6.64 -9.70 -2.76
CA GLY A 57 -5.77 -8.79 -2.01
C GLY A 57 -6.50 -7.53 -1.56
N LYS A 58 -5.84 -6.74 -0.72
CA LYS A 58 -6.36 -5.48 -0.20
C LYS A 58 -5.27 -4.42 -0.16
N VAL A 59 -5.56 -3.24 -0.71
CA VAL A 59 -4.75 -2.04 -0.51
C VAL A 59 -5.24 -1.32 0.74
N SER A 60 -4.38 -1.24 1.75
CA SER A 60 -4.62 -0.51 3.00
C SER A 60 -3.86 0.82 2.97
N VAL A 61 -4.58 1.93 3.13
CA VAL A 61 -4.02 3.28 3.08
C VAL A 61 -3.58 3.75 4.47
N PHE A 62 -2.39 4.32 4.55
CA PHE A 62 -1.80 4.88 5.76
C PHE A 62 -1.38 6.32 5.48
N GLY A 63 -2.30 7.25 5.73
CA GLY A 63 -2.09 8.69 5.54
C GLY A 63 -1.50 9.40 6.75
N SER A 64 -1.36 10.73 6.65
CA SER A 64 -0.94 11.59 7.77
C SER A 64 0.36 11.15 8.45
N SER A 65 1.31 10.60 7.69
CA SER A 65 2.59 10.11 8.23
C SER A 65 2.47 8.96 9.25
N GLN A 66 1.40 8.16 9.23
CA GLN A 66 1.22 7.02 10.14
C GLN A 66 2.37 6.01 10.05
N LEU A 67 2.93 5.82 8.87
CA LEU A 67 4.10 4.94 8.65
C LEU A 67 5.43 5.69 8.71
N GLY A 68 5.44 6.96 9.11
CA GLY A 68 6.60 7.85 9.17
C GLY A 68 6.56 8.96 8.13
N LYS A 69 7.56 9.84 8.19
CA LYS A 69 7.77 10.89 7.20
C LYS A 69 8.33 10.30 5.89
N ASP A 70 8.35 11.08 4.81
CA ASP A 70 8.78 10.62 3.48
C ASP A 70 10.10 9.85 3.47
N LYS A 71 11.15 10.37 4.10
CA LYS A 71 12.45 9.69 4.18
C LYS A 71 12.35 8.31 4.83
N GLN A 72 11.57 8.19 5.91
CA GLN A 72 11.34 6.93 6.61
C GLN A 72 10.47 5.99 5.78
N GLY A 73 9.42 6.51 5.12
CA GLY A 73 8.58 5.76 4.20
C GLY A 73 9.37 5.16 3.05
N MET A 74 10.26 5.93 2.45
CA MET A 74 11.15 5.44 1.37
C MET A 74 12.13 4.38 1.86
N GLN A 75 12.64 4.49 3.09
CA GLN A 75 13.46 3.42 3.69
C GLN A 75 12.64 2.13 3.90
N LYS A 76 11.42 2.26 4.43
CA LYS A 76 10.50 1.12 4.61
C LYS A 76 10.11 0.46 3.29
N LEU A 77 9.96 1.26 2.22
CA LEU A 77 9.74 0.75 0.86
C LEU A 77 10.93 -0.09 0.39
N LYS A 78 12.17 0.41 0.55
CA LYS A 78 13.39 -0.34 0.22
C LYS A 78 13.55 -1.64 1.02
N LEU A 79 13.10 -1.65 2.27
CA LEU A 79 13.11 -2.83 3.15
C LEU A 79 11.94 -3.79 2.91
N GLY A 80 10.98 -3.44 2.05
CA GLY A 80 9.80 -4.25 1.76
C GLY A 80 8.75 -4.30 2.88
N THR A 81 8.88 -3.48 3.93
CA THR A 81 7.89 -3.41 5.03
C THR A 81 6.68 -2.54 4.69
N VAL A 82 6.80 -1.72 3.66
CA VAL A 82 5.73 -0.97 2.98
C VAL A 82 5.83 -1.30 1.50
N ASN A 83 4.70 -1.43 0.83
CA ASN A 83 4.65 -1.89 -0.56
C ASN A 83 4.56 -0.72 -1.56
N MET A 84 3.92 0.38 -1.15
CA MET A 84 3.73 1.57 -1.98
C MET A 84 3.88 2.83 -1.14
N TRP A 85 4.44 3.88 -1.74
CA TRP A 85 4.60 5.18 -1.10
C TRP A 85 4.32 6.29 -2.10
N LEU A 86 3.52 7.28 -1.72
CA LEU A 86 3.37 8.52 -2.49
C LEU A 86 4.28 9.58 -1.86
N PRO A 87 5.49 9.80 -2.42
CA PRO A 87 6.44 10.76 -1.87
C PRO A 87 6.04 12.20 -2.22
N SER A 88 6.48 13.16 -1.40
CA SER A 88 6.54 14.57 -1.76
C SER A 88 7.84 14.87 -2.54
N SER A 89 8.35 16.09 -2.46
CA SER A 89 9.60 16.52 -3.10
C SER A 89 10.87 15.77 -2.64
N VAL A 90 10.77 14.88 -1.65
CA VAL A 90 11.91 14.10 -1.15
C VAL A 90 12.61 13.22 -2.22
N MET A 91 11.96 13.00 -3.35
CA MET A 91 12.54 12.19 -4.45
C MET A 91 13.86 12.77 -4.97
N ALA A 92 14.04 14.09 -4.96
CA ALA A 92 15.30 14.73 -5.32
C ALA A 92 16.47 14.30 -4.42
N SER A 93 16.22 13.92 -3.16
CA SER A 93 17.25 13.38 -2.26
C SER A 93 17.64 11.92 -2.54
N ILE A 94 16.93 11.26 -3.43
CA ILE A 94 17.16 9.85 -3.81
C ILE A 94 17.83 9.81 -5.18
N HIS A 95 17.39 10.68 -6.09
CA HIS A 95 17.92 10.82 -7.42
C HIS A 95 17.81 12.29 -7.86
N ASP A 96 18.93 12.94 -8.13
CA ASP A 96 19.04 14.39 -8.37
C ASP A 96 18.15 14.88 -9.53
N GLU A 97 17.91 14.04 -10.53
CA GLU A 97 17.07 14.36 -11.69
C GLU A 97 15.63 14.73 -11.27
N PHE A 98 15.12 14.18 -10.17
CA PHE A 98 13.80 14.57 -9.66
C PHE A 98 13.75 16.00 -9.13
N GLY A 99 14.91 16.62 -8.87
CA GLY A 99 15.01 18.02 -8.46
C GLY A 99 14.51 19.00 -9.50
N VAL A 100 14.39 18.58 -10.76
CA VAL A 100 13.83 19.43 -11.83
C VAL A 100 12.40 19.92 -11.50
N PHE A 101 11.61 19.12 -10.79
CA PHE A 101 10.24 19.48 -10.41
C PHE A 101 10.16 20.52 -9.30
N ASP A 102 11.24 20.69 -8.54
CA ASP A 102 11.36 21.69 -7.46
C ASP A 102 11.97 23.01 -7.96
N MET A 103 12.45 23.06 -9.21
CA MET A 103 13.04 24.27 -9.78
C MET A 103 11.97 25.31 -10.11
N PRO A 104 12.12 26.56 -9.64
CA PRO A 104 11.17 27.62 -9.95
C PRO A 104 11.14 27.91 -11.46
N PHE A 105 9.96 28.24 -11.97
CA PHE A 105 9.72 28.68 -13.37
C PHE A 105 9.98 27.65 -14.49
N ILE A 106 10.40 26.44 -14.18
CA ILE A 106 10.53 25.38 -15.20
C ILE A 106 9.16 25.03 -15.78
N ILE A 107 8.17 24.94 -14.93
CA ILE A 107 6.79 24.64 -15.32
C ILE A 107 6.03 25.96 -15.44
N LYS A 108 5.80 26.40 -16.67
CA LYS A 108 5.16 27.67 -16.95
C LYS A 108 3.63 27.60 -16.90
N ASN A 109 3.05 26.47 -17.26
CA ASN A 109 1.60 26.27 -17.25
C ASN A 109 1.25 24.79 -17.27
N ARG A 110 -0.03 24.47 -17.05
CA ARG A 110 -0.53 23.10 -16.99
C ARG A 110 -0.45 22.35 -18.35
N SER A 111 -0.50 23.07 -19.47
CA SER A 111 -0.41 22.46 -20.81
C SER A 111 0.97 21.95 -21.16
N PHE A 112 1.98 22.21 -20.33
CA PHE A 112 3.32 21.66 -20.52
C PHE A 112 3.41 20.13 -20.23
N TYR A 113 2.41 19.57 -19.55
CA TYR A 113 2.41 18.14 -19.18
C TYR A 113 1.55 17.24 -20.10
N PHE A 114 0.87 17.80 -21.08
CA PHE A 114 -0.04 17.06 -21.97
C PHE A 114 0.25 17.36 -23.42
#